data_81a194dea3e353f759cdf14cc582ca64
#
_entry.id   81a194dea3e353f759cdf14cc582ca64
#
_cell.length_a   1.000
_cell.length_b   1.000
_cell.length_c   1.000
_cell.angle_alpha   90.00
_cell.angle_beta   90.00
_cell.angle_gamma   90.00
#
_symmetry.space_group_name_H-M   'P 1'
#
loop_
_entity.id
_entity.type
_entity.pdbx_description
1 polymer ?
#
loop_
_entity_poly.entity_id
_entity_poly.type
_entity_poly.pdbx_seq_one_letter_code
_entity_poly.pdbx_strand_id
1 'polypeptide(L)'
;MSVFFGHSIGLILLLIMPNSIVEIRQLFESQGDEQYYGEDVSQFEHAAQSADLARKAGFDVEIQAAAFLHDIGHLMPTEMEAELMEIYGRKDHEEVAADWLRERGFPEKVYVLVTNHVNAKRYLTHKNPKYLAGLSEASRKTLAFQGGPMQAEEAAAFEQNPYFELIIQMRRWDEAAKVTGLTLPPLSHYLAICQSVLGESSAP
;
A
#
# COMPACT_ATOMS: atom_id res chain seq x y z
N MET A 1 -18.19 9.50 63.49
CA MET A 1 -18.54 8.50 62.46
C MET A 1 -18.44 9.19 61.12
N SER A 2 -17.28 9.06 60.46
CA SER A 2 -17.05 9.65 59.15
C SER A 2 -17.20 8.55 58.11
N VAL A 3 -18.14 8.75 57.21
CA VAL A 3 -18.39 7.83 56.08
C VAL A 3 -17.55 8.28 54.91
N PHE A 4 -16.52 7.48 54.55
CA PHE A 4 -15.75 7.67 53.34
C PHE A 4 -16.53 7.12 52.14
N PHE A 5 -16.98 7.99 51.26
CA PHE A 5 -17.47 7.63 49.93
C PHE A 5 -16.27 7.41 49.02
N GLY A 6 -15.97 6.16 48.77
CA GLY A 6 -14.99 5.76 47.72
C GLY A 6 -15.59 6.00 46.34
N HIS A 7 -15.10 7.02 45.63
CA HIS A 7 -15.38 7.20 44.20
C HIS A 7 -14.48 6.25 43.42
N SER A 8 -15.07 5.17 42.91
CA SER A 8 -14.44 4.29 41.95
C SER A 8 -14.40 5.01 40.61
N ILE A 9 -13.27 5.63 40.27
CA ILE A 9 -13.03 6.18 38.96
C ILE A 9 -12.74 4.98 38.04
N GLY A 10 -13.81 4.52 37.39
CA GLY A 10 -13.66 3.56 36.27
C GLY A 10 -12.87 4.23 35.18
N LEU A 11 -11.60 3.84 35.04
CA LEU A 11 -10.74 4.21 33.93
C LEU A 11 -11.30 3.55 32.66
N ILE A 12 -12.16 4.29 31.95
CA ILE A 12 -12.55 3.92 30.60
C ILE A 12 -11.27 4.07 29.75
N LEU A 13 -10.60 2.96 29.52
CA LEU A 13 -9.51 2.87 28.54
C LEU A 13 -10.16 3.04 27.16
N LEU A 14 -10.36 4.28 26.74
CA LEU A 14 -10.70 4.59 25.36
C LEU A 14 -9.51 4.10 24.54
N LEU A 15 -9.67 3.01 23.82
CA LEU A 15 -8.72 2.57 22.80
C LEU A 15 -8.67 3.69 21.76
N ILE A 16 -7.78 4.65 21.97
CA ILE A 16 -7.47 5.70 21.00
C ILE A 16 -6.81 4.96 19.85
N MET A 17 -7.54 4.80 18.75
CA MET A 17 -6.92 4.32 17.50
C MET A 17 -5.73 5.22 17.18
N PRO A 18 -4.58 4.65 16.77
CA PRO A 18 -3.48 5.47 16.28
C PRO A 18 -4.00 6.46 15.23
N ASN A 19 -3.53 7.69 15.27
CA ASN A 19 -3.98 8.75 14.36
C ASN A 19 -3.84 8.30 12.89
N SER A 20 -2.79 7.53 12.59
CA SER A 20 -2.53 6.91 11.28
C SER A 20 -3.67 6.03 10.75
N ILE A 21 -4.35 5.24 11.60
CA ILE A 21 -5.50 4.42 11.17
C ILE A 21 -6.71 5.30 10.82
N VAL A 22 -6.90 6.39 11.55
CA VAL A 22 -7.94 7.39 11.23
C VAL A 22 -7.63 8.08 9.91
N GLU A 23 -6.38 8.45 9.68
CA GLU A 23 -5.93 9.07 8.43
C GLU A 23 -6.08 8.12 7.23
N ILE A 24 -5.67 6.84 7.34
CA ILE A 24 -5.89 5.82 6.30
C ILE A 24 -7.39 5.70 5.99
N ARG A 25 -8.24 5.62 7.02
CA ARG A 25 -9.69 5.58 6.85
C ARG A 25 -10.18 6.78 6.03
N GLN A 26 -9.78 7.99 6.41
CA GLN A 26 -10.21 9.23 5.74
C GLN A 26 -9.79 9.26 4.27
N LEU A 27 -8.59 8.81 3.94
CA LEU A 27 -8.12 8.72 2.56
C LEU A 27 -9.01 7.78 1.73
N PHE A 28 -9.27 6.58 2.21
CA PHE A 28 -10.14 5.64 1.49
C PHE A 28 -11.62 6.05 1.48
N GLU A 29 -12.14 6.66 2.54
CA GLU A 29 -13.53 7.17 2.57
C GLU A 29 -13.72 8.36 1.61
N SER A 30 -12.67 9.14 1.35
CA SER A 30 -12.75 10.30 0.45
C SER A 30 -12.51 9.96 -1.03
N GLN A 31 -11.64 9.01 -1.34
CA GLN A 31 -11.18 8.74 -2.72
C GLN A 31 -11.18 7.25 -3.08
N GLY A 32 -11.50 6.35 -2.14
CA GLY A 32 -11.43 4.90 -2.37
C GLY A 32 -12.41 4.39 -3.45
N ASP A 33 -13.53 5.06 -3.64
CA ASP A 33 -14.54 4.71 -4.65
C ASP A 33 -14.19 5.25 -6.05
N GLU A 34 -13.14 6.08 -6.16
CA GLU A 34 -12.70 6.58 -7.46
C GLU A 34 -12.10 5.46 -8.30
N GLN A 35 -12.22 5.59 -9.63
CA GLN A 35 -11.69 4.61 -10.57
C GLN A 35 -10.16 4.52 -10.44
N TYR A 36 -9.65 3.29 -10.35
CA TYR A 36 -8.22 3.02 -10.41
C TYR A 36 -7.72 3.22 -11.84
N TYR A 37 -6.97 4.23 -12.05
CA TYR A 37 -6.37 4.79 -13.26
C TYR A 37 -6.38 3.92 -14.53
N GLY A 38 -7.52 3.94 -15.27
CA GLY A 38 -7.68 3.22 -16.52
C GLY A 38 -7.98 1.73 -16.40
N GLU A 39 -8.33 1.27 -15.20
CA GLU A 39 -8.77 -0.10 -14.92
C GLU A 39 -10.24 -0.09 -14.44
N ASP A 40 -10.97 -1.18 -14.61
CA ASP A 40 -12.40 -1.28 -14.28
C ASP A 40 -12.66 -1.64 -12.80
N VAL A 41 -11.81 -1.22 -11.89
CA VAL A 41 -11.93 -1.38 -10.44
C VAL A 41 -11.72 -0.04 -9.75
N SER A 42 -12.22 0.12 -8.51
CA SER A 42 -11.94 1.30 -7.71
C SER A 42 -10.56 1.21 -7.01
N GLN A 43 -10.08 2.33 -6.49
CA GLN A 43 -8.86 2.42 -5.67
C GLN A 43 -8.93 1.44 -4.47
N PHE A 44 -10.09 1.42 -3.80
CA PHE A 44 -10.31 0.50 -2.68
C PHE A 44 -10.35 -0.96 -3.15
N GLU A 45 -11.03 -1.29 -4.25
CA GLU A 45 -11.10 -2.66 -4.77
C GLU A 45 -9.71 -3.19 -5.14
N HIS A 46 -8.87 -2.34 -5.77
CA HIS A 46 -7.50 -2.68 -6.11
C HIS A 46 -6.65 -2.96 -4.85
N ALA A 47 -6.67 -2.06 -3.87
CA ALA A 47 -5.96 -2.21 -2.60
C ALA A 47 -6.40 -3.47 -1.83
N ALA A 48 -7.72 -3.67 -1.70
CA ALA A 48 -8.32 -4.80 -1.00
C ALA A 48 -7.99 -6.14 -1.66
N GLN A 49 -8.05 -6.22 -2.99
CA GLN A 49 -7.69 -7.42 -3.75
C GLN A 49 -6.21 -7.77 -3.57
N SER A 50 -5.32 -6.78 -3.60
CA SER A 50 -3.87 -6.97 -3.38
C SER A 50 -3.60 -7.59 -2.01
N ALA A 51 -4.22 -7.07 -0.95
CA ALA A 51 -4.13 -7.62 0.41
C ALA A 51 -4.70 -9.04 0.50
N ASP A 52 -5.85 -9.29 -0.12
CA ASP A 52 -6.50 -10.60 -0.13
C ASP A 52 -5.66 -11.66 -0.88
N LEU A 53 -4.96 -11.28 -1.93
CA LEU A 53 -4.01 -12.16 -2.63
C LEU A 53 -2.83 -12.51 -1.73
N ALA A 54 -2.27 -11.55 -0.98
CA ALA A 54 -1.22 -11.80 0.01
C ALA A 54 -1.71 -12.76 1.11
N ARG A 55 -2.91 -12.52 1.65
CA ARG A 55 -3.54 -13.38 2.66
C ARG A 55 -3.77 -14.80 2.15
N LYS A 56 -4.32 -14.97 0.94
CA LYS A 56 -4.57 -16.29 0.32
C LYS A 56 -3.29 -17.07 0.04
N ALA A 57 -2.18 -16.34 -0.21
CA ALA A 57 -0.85 -16.92 -0.36
C ALA A 57 -0.17 -17.27 0.98
N GLY A 58 -0.82 -17.02 2.13
CA GLY A 58 -0.35 -17.38 3.47
C GLY A 58 0.68 -16.42 4.08
N PHE A 59 0.78 -15.20 3.57
CA PHE A 59 1.69 -14.20 4.11
C PHE A 59 1.15 -13.53 5.39
N ASP A 60 2.07 -13.03 6.21
CA ASP A 60 1.79 -12.38 7.49
C ASP A 60 1.06 -11.03 7.34
N VAL A 61 0.63 -10.47 8.47
CA VAL A 61 -0.16 -9.21 8.49
C VAL A 61 0.65 -8.00 8.01
N GLU A 62 1.98 -7.99 8.17
CA GLU A 62 2.82 -6.90 7.65
C GLU A 62 2.78 -6.86 6.12
N ILE A 63 2.88 -8.02 5.48
CA ILE A 63 2.85 -8.14 4.01
C ILE A 63 1.44 -7.87 3.48
N GLN A 64 0.39 -8.30 4.19
CA GLN A 64 -0.99 -7.97 3.84
C GLN A 64 -1.24 -6.45 3.94
N ALA A 65 -0.73 -5.79 5.00
CA ALA A 65 -0.81 -4.33 5.15
C ALA A 65 -0.03 -3.61 4.06
N ALA A 66 1.18 -4.06 3.73
CA ALA A 66 1.97 -3.49 2.64
C ALA A 66 1.23 -3.59 1.31
N ALA A 67 0.62 -4.74 1.02
CA ALA A 67 -0.17 -4.95 -0.19
C ALA A 67 -1.45 -4.08 -0.23
N PHE A 68 -2.09 -3.83 0.92
CA PHE A 68 -3.23 -2.91 1.02
C PHE A 68 -2.83 -1.45 0.80
N LEU A 69 -1.65 -1.06 1.27
CA LEU A 69 -1.20 0.34 1.31
C LEU A 69 -0.26 0.73 0.17
N HIS A 70 0.07 -0.19 -0.76
CA HIS A 70 1.12 0.07 -1.75
C HIS A 70 0.86 1.29 -2.63
N ASP A 71 -0.40 1.57 -2.93
CA ASP A 71 -0.85 2.68 -3.77
C ASP A 71 -1.52 3.83 -2.97
N ILE A 72 -1.46 3.81 -1.62
CA ILE A 72 -2.12 4.84 -0.79
C ILE A 72 -1.63 6.25 -1.11
N GLY A 73 -0.42 6.41 -1.64
CA GLY A 73 0.12 7.70 -2.08
C GLY A 73 -0.70 8.36 -3.19
N HIS A 74 -1.44 7.59 -3.97
CA HIS A 74 -2.39 8.11 -4.95
C HIS A 74 -3.61 8.80 -4.33
N LEU A 75 -3.98 8.42 -3.10
CA LEU A 75 -5.08 9.02 -2.35
C LEU A 75 -4.65 10.26 -1.56
N MET A 76 -3.36 10.59 -1.53
CA MET A 76 -2.85 11.74 -0.81
C MET A 76 -2.98 13.03 -1.65
N PRO A 77 -3.26 14.18 -1.03
CA PRO A 77 -3.34 15.45 -1.73
C PRO A 77 -2.06 15.74 -2.54
N THR A 78 -2.21 16.24 -3.75
CA THR A 78 -1.12 16.68 -4.63
C THR A 78 -1.35 18.13 -4.98
N GLU A 79 -0.38 19.01 -4.67
CA GLU A 79 -0.49 20.45 -4.91
C GLU A 79 0.10 20.89 -6.27
N MET A 80 0.91 20.04 -6.92
CA MET A 80 1.64 20.39 -8.14
C MET A 80 1.27 19.48 -9.31
N GLU A 81 0.78 20.05 -10.40
CA GLU A 81 0.49 19.32 -11.66
C GLU A 81 1.72 18.58 -12.22
N ALA A 82 2.92 19.09 -11.98
CA ALA A 82 4.18 18.46 -12.42
C ALA A 82 4.47 17.10 -11.76
N GLU A 83 3.78 16.79 -10.66
CA GLU A 83 3.85 15.51 -9.96
C GLU A 83 2.88 14.46 -10.53
N LEU A 84 2.01 14.86 -11.45
CA LEU A 84 1.01 13.96 -12.06
C LEU A 84 1.53 13.30 -13.33
N MET A 85 1.13 12.06 -13.52
CA MET A 85 1.28 11.30 -14.78
C MET A 85 0.00 11.46 -15.62
N GLU A 86 -0.29 12.69 -16.06
CA GLU A 86 -1.56 12.99 -16.76
C GLU A 86 -2.78 12.52 -15.92
N ILE A 87 -3.57 11.61 -16.48
CA ILE A 87 -4.74 11.01 -15.81
C ILE A 87 -4.39 9.78 -14.94
N TYR A 88 -3.12 9.37 -14.87
CA TYR A 88 -2.67 8.14 -14.22
C TYR A 88 -2.16 8.35 -12.78
N GLY A 89 -2.55 9.46 -12.16
CA GLY A 89 -2.23 9.74 -10.76
C GLY A 89 -0.84 10.29 -10.53
N ARG A 90 -0.42 10.25 -9.27
CA ARG A 90 0.84 10.80 -8.80
C ARG A 90 2.04 9.95 -9.21
N LYS A 91 3.11 10.59 -9.73
CA LYS A 91 4.30 9.92 -10.27
C LYS A 91 5.13 9.22 -9.19
N ASP A 92 5.28 9.86 -8.03
CA ASP A 92 6.10 9.44 -6.88
C ASP A 92 5.23 8.89 -5.73
N HIS A 93 4.06 8.33 -6.05
CA HIS A 93 3.11 7.83 -5.05
C HIS A 93 3.73 6.81 -4.10
N GLU A 94 4.64 5.96 -4.59
CA GLU A 94 5.32 4.94 -3.81
C GLU A 94 6.30 5.53 -2.79
N GLU A 95 7.03 6.58 -3.14
CA GLU A 95 7.99 7.26 -2.26
C GLU A 95 7.24 8.03 -1.17
N VAL A 96 6.24 8.80 -1.56
CA VAL A 96 5.39 9.57 -0.63
C VAL A 96 4.65 8.64 0.35
N ALA A 97 4.09 7.52 -0.15
CA ALA A 97 3.46 6.53 0.71
C ALA A 97 4.44 5.93 1.71
N ALA A 98 5.63 5.54 1.25
CA ALA A 98 6.65 4.93 2.11
C ALA A 98 7.14 5.88 3.20
N ASP A 99 7.44 7.13 2.87
CA ASP A 99 7.82 8.16 3.83
C ASP A 99 6.71 8.41 4.87
N TRP A 100 5.48 8.53 4.39
CA TRP A 100 4.30 8.72 5.23
C TRP A 100 4.09 7.54 6.21
N LEU A 101 4.27 6.29 5.74
CA LEU A 101 4.15 5.07 6.56
C LEU A 101 5.28 4.97 7.58
N ARG A 102 6.52 5.29 7.20
CA ARG A 102 7.69 5.32 8.08
C ARG A 102 7.49 6.30 9.24
N GLU A 103 7.05 7.51 8.96
CA GLU A 103 6.77 8.55 9.97
C GLU A 103 5.69 8.12 10.97
N ARG A 104 4.78 7.22 10.57
CA ARG A 104 3.68 6.71 11.40
C ARG A 104 3.99 5.41 12.10
N GLY A 105 5.26 4.96 12.05
CA GLY A 105 5.75 3.83 12.82
C GLY A 105 5.44 2.46 12.21
N PHE A 106 5.09 2.39 10.92
CA PHE A 106 5.00 1.09 10.24
C PHE A 106 6.38 0.43 10.16
N PRO A 107 6.46 -0.91 10.28
CA PRO A 107 7.71 -1.65 10.18
C PRO A 107 8.44 -1.42 8.84
N GLU A 108 9.77 -1.55 8.86
CA GLU A 108 10.63 -1.40 7.68
C GLU A 108 10.15 -2.23 6.50
N LYS A 109 9.78 -3.47 6.73
CA LYS A 109 9.28 -4.37 5.69
C LYS A 109 8.10 -3.77 4.93
N VAL A 110 7.16 -3.11 5.63
CA VAL A 110 5.97 -2.50 5.01
C VAL A 110 6.38 -1.40 4.05
N TYR A 111 7.10 -0.37 4.52
CA TYR A 111 7.43 0.76 3.66
C TYR A 111 8.47 0.43 2.58
N VAL A 112 9.37 -0.54 2.81
CA VAL A 112 10.28 -1.01 1.75
C VAL A 112 9.53 -1.73 0.63
N LEU A 113 8.52 -2.53 0.95
CA LEU A 113 7.68 -3.16 -0.07
C LEU A 113 6.90 -2.11 -0.86
N VAL A 114 6.31 -1.13 -0.17
CA VAL A 114 5.55 -0.04 -0.79
C VAL A 114 6.42 0.78 -1.73
N THR A 115 7.58 1.27 -1.30
CA THR A 115 8.45 2.12 -2.15
C THR A 115 9.02 1.37 -3.35
N ASN A 116 9.08 0.04 -3.32
CA ASN A 116 9.74 -0.74 -4.37
C ASN A 116 8.79 -1.43 -5.36
N HIS A 117 7.47 -1.32 -5.23
CA HIS A 117 6.57 -1.99 -6.17
C HIS A 117 6.68 -1.43 -7.61
N VAL A 118 6.96 -0.12 -7.77
CA VAL A 118 7.28 0.50 -9.06
C VAL A 118 8.63 0.01 -9.59
N ASN A 119 9.65 -0.09 -8.73
CA ASN A 119 10.94 -0.65 -9.09
C ASN A 119 10.82 -2.11 -9.56
N ALA A 120 9.94 -2.90 -8.95
CA ALA A 120 9.64 -4.26 -9.44
C ALA A 120 9.09 -4.26 -10.87
N LYS A 121 8.18 -3.33 -11.22
CA LYS A 121 7.67 -3.17 -12.59
C LYS A 121 8.81 -2.85 -13.57
N ARG A 122 9.66 -1.88 -13.22
CA ARG A 122 10.82 -1.47 -14.01
C ARG A 122 11.82 -2.62 -14.20
N TYR A 123 12.08 -3.38 -13.13
CA TYR A 123 12.94 -4.57 -13.16
C TYR A 123 12.37 -5.66 -14.05
N LEU A 124 11.11 -6.05 -13.86
CA LEU A 124 10.48 -7.12 -14.62
C LEU A 124 10.39 -6.79 -16.12
N THR A 125 10.16 -5.52 -16.46
CA THR A 125 10.18 -5.08 -17.87
C THR A 125 11.56 -5.14 -18.50
N HIS A 126 12.64 -4.95 -17.73
CA HIS A 126 14.02 -5.15 -18.15
C HIS A 126 14.33 -6.64 -18.39
N LYS A 127 13.95 -7.51 -17.45
CA LYS A 127 14.30 -8.94 -17.47
C LYS A 127 13.44 -9.78 -18.41
N ASN A 128 12.20 -9.39 -18.66
CA ASN A 128 11.23 -10.24 -19.35
C ASN A 128 10.42 -9.48 -20.41
N PRO A 129 10.76 -9.62 -21.70
CA PRO A 129 10.00 -8.99 -22.78
C PRO A 129 8.52 -9.41 -22.85
N LYS A 130 8.17 -10.64 -22.40
CA LYS A 130 6.78 -11.10 -22.33
C LYS A 130 6.00 -10.37 -21.26
N TYR A 131 6.66 -10.04 -20.13
CA TYR A 131 6.08 -9.23 -19.07
C TYR A 131 5.74 -7.82 -19.59
N LEU A 132 6.69 -7.16 -20.26
CA LEU A 132 6.47 -5.85 -20.89
C LEU A 132 5.30 -5.88 -21.90
N ALA A 133 5.22 -6.93 -22.72
CA ALA A 133 4.14 -7.09 -23.68
C ALA A 133 2.78 -7.33 -23.04
N GLY A 134 2.75 -7.93 -21.84
CA GLY A 134 1.54 -8.26 -21.07
C GLY A 134 1.01 -7.13 -20.16
N LEU A 135 1.74 -6.02 -20.01
CA LEU A 135 1.28 -4.89 -19.19
C LEU A 135 -0.02 -4.29 -19.76
N SER A 136 -0.93 -3.88 -18.86
CA SER A 136 -2.08 -3.05 -19.25
C SER A 136 -1.63 -1.73 -19.88
N GLU A 137 -2.53 -1.06 -20.59
CA GLU A 137 -2.23 0.25 -21.19
C GLU A 137 -1.81 1.26 -20.13
N ALA A 138 -2.53 1.32 -18.99
CA ALA A 138 -2.21 2.18 -17.86
C ALA A 138 -0.81 1.89 -17.30
N SER A 139 -0.49 0.61 -16.99
CA SER A 139 0.82 0.21 -16.49
C SER A 139 1.96 0.51 -17.46
N ARG A 140 1.71 0.45 -18.78
CA ARG A 140 2.71 0.77 -19.81
C ARG A 140 2.96 2.28 -19.91
N LYS A 141 1.91 3.10 -19.81
CA LYS A 141 2.03 4.56 -19.81
C LYS A 141 2.73 5.07 -18.56
N THR A 142 2.32 4.58 -17.38
CA THR A 142 2.98 4.98 -16.12
C THR A 142 4.45 4.55 -16.07
N LEU A 143 4.83 3.41 -16.67
CA LEU A 143 6.23 2.99 -16.77
C LEU A 143 7.12 4.06 -17.43
N ALA A 144 6.63 4.74 -18.47
CA ALA A 144 7.39 5.81 -19.14
C ALA A 144 7.65 7.01 -18.22
N PHE A 145 6.65 7.45 -17.45
CA PHE A 145 6.81 8.52 -16.46
C PHE A 145 7.73 8.13 -15.30
N GLN A 146 7.78 6.85 -14.96
CA GLN A 146 8.55 6.29 -13.85
C GLN A 146 9.99 5.87 -14.25
N GLY A 147 10.50 6.35 -15.38
CA GLY A 147 11.89 6.14 -15.81
C GLY A 147 12.12 4.94 -16.73
N GLY A 148 11.05 4.24 -17.14
CA GLY A 148 11.17 3.10 -18.07
C GLY A 148 11.75 1.84 -17.43
N PRO A 149 12.10 0.82 -18.25
CA PRO A 149 12.79 -0.37 -17.77
C PRO A 149 14.12 -0.02 -17.09
N MET A 150 14.51 -0.78 -16.07
CA MET A 150 15.81 -0.62 -15.41
C MET A 150 16.97 -0.81 -16.41
N GLN A 151 18.09 -0.15 -16.15
CA GLN A 151 19.36 -0.48 -16.80
C GLN A 151 20.00 -1.70 -16.11
N ALA A 152 20.97 -2.33 -16.76
CA ALA A 152 21.57 -3.59 -16.27
C ALA A 152 22.21 -3.44 -14.88
N GLU A 153 22.91 -2.33 -14.63
CA GLU A 153 23.57 -2.03 -13.36
C GLU A 153 22.54 -1.77 -12.26
N GLU A 154 21.45 -1.05 -12.57
CA GLU A 154 20.34 -0.78 -11.67
C GLU A 154 19.64 -2.09 -11.28
N ALA A 155 19.36 -2.96 -12.25
CA ALA A 155 18.74 -4.26 -12.03
C ALA A 155 19.62 -5.17 -11.14
N ALA A 156 20.94 -5.18 -11.37
CA ALA A 156 21.88 -5.95 -10.55
C ALA A 156 21.95 -5.43 -9.09
N ALA A 157 21.88 -4.12 -8.89
CA ALA A 157 21.80 -3.53 -7.55
C ALA A 157 20.45 -3.85 -6.87
N PHE A 158 19.35 -3.78 -7.61
CA PHE A 158 18.02 -4.10 -7.10
C PHE A 158 17.89 -5.57 -6.65
N GLU A 159 18.54 -6.50 -7.31
CA GLU A 159 18.60 -7.92 -6.93
C GLU A 159 19.28 -8.16 -5.57
N GLN A 160 20.06 -7.20 -5.04
CA GLN A 160 20.70 -7.29 -3.74
C GLN A 160 19.79 -6.84 -2.59
N ASN A 161 18.59 -6.34 -2.88
CA ASN A 161 17.65 -5.94 -1.84
C ASN A 161 17.24 -7.16 -0.99
N PRO A 162 17.35 -7.13 0.34
CA PRO A 162 17.01 -8.28 1.19
C PRO A 162 15.54 -8.71 1.08
N TYR A 163 14.66 -7.84 0.60
CA TYR A 163 13.24 -8.11 0.36
C TYR A 163 12.91 -8.37 -1.12
N PHE A 164 13.92 -8.58 -1.97
CA PHE A 164 13.75 -8.68 -3.43
C PHE A 164 12.61 -9.61 -3.85
N GLU A 165 12.59 -10.85 -3.36
CA GLU A 165 11.54 -11.83 -3.73
C GLU A 165 10.14 -11.39 -3.30
N LEU A 166 10.02 -10.74 -2.13
CA LEU A 166 8.75 -10.21 -1.64
C LEU A 166 8.28 -9.02 -2.48
N ILE A 167 9.19 -8.15 -2.89
CA ILE A 167 8.92 -7.00 -3.75
C ILE A 167 8.40 -7.49 -5.12
N ILE A 168 9.04 -8.50 -5.71
CA ILE A 168 8.58 -9.11 -6.96
C ILE A 168 7.20 -9.78 -6.78
N GLN A 169 6.98 -10.44 -5.64
CA GLN A 169 5.70 -11.07 -5.35
C GLN A 169 4.59 -10.02 -5.15
N MET A 170 4.88 -8.91 -4.47
CA MET A 170 3.93 -7.81 -4.31
C MET A 170 3.50 -7.25 -5.67
N ARG A 171 4.45 -7.05 -6.59
CA ARG A 171 4.12 -6.61 -7.95
C ARG A 171 3.20 -7.57 -8.69
N ARG A 172 3.31 -8.87 -8.48
CA ARG A 172 2.40 -9.87 -9.06
C ARG A 172 0.97 -9.74 -8.52
N TRP A 173 0.82 -9.40 -7.23
CA TRP A 173 -0.51 -9.14 -6.65
C TRP A 173 -1.13 -7.85 -7.20
N ASP A 174 -0.36 -6.77 -7.24
CA ASP A 174 -0.77 -5.51 -7.86
C ASP A 174 -1.32 -5.73 -9.29
N GLU A 175 -0.64 -6.50 -10.12
CA GLU A 175 -1.12 -6.79 -11.47
C GLU A 175 -2.36 -7.69 -11.52
N ALA A 176 -2.49 -8.60 -10.57
CA ALA A 176 -3.63 -9.51 -10.51
C ALA A 176 -4.87 -8.91 -9.82
N ALA A 177 -4.72 -7.79 -9.10
CA ALA A 177 -5.76 -7.15 -8.29
C ALA A 177 -6.67 -6.22 -9.10
N LYS A 178 -7.15 -6.67 -10.25
CA LYS A 178 -7.96 -5.89 -11.22
C LYS A 178 -9.20 -6.66 -11.69
N VAL A 179 -9.70 -7.54 -10.83
CA VAL A 179 -10.88 -8.37 -11.13
C VAL A 179 -12.14 -7.63 -10.70
N THR A 180 -13.06 -7.41 -11.64
CA THR A 180 -14.34 -6.73 -11.38
C THR A 180 -15.35 -7.63 -10.68
N GLY A 181 -16.24 -7.02 -9.89
CA GLY A 181 -17.41 -7.69 -9.32
C GLY A 181 -17.09 -8.68 -8.19
N LEU A 182 -15.93 -8.61 -7.57
CA LEU A 182 -15.60 -9.42 -6.40
C LEU A 182 -16.34 -8.90 -5.17
N THR A 183 -16.83 -9.83 -4.33
CA THR A 183 -17.29 -9.48 -2.99
C THR A 183 -16.07 -9.41 -2.07
N LEU A 184 -15.76 -8.21 -1.62
CA LEU A 184 -14.62 -7.92 -0.75
C LEU A 184 -15.06 -7.63 0.69
N PRO A 185 -14.24 -7.92 1.69
CA PRO A 185 -14.45 -7.43 3.05
C PRO A 185 -14.57 -5.91 3.10
N PRO A 186 -15.27 -5.34 4.09
CA PRO A 186 -15.37 -3.89 4.23
C PRO A 186 -14.03 -3.26 4.60
N LEU A 187 -13.87 -1.96 4.38
CA LEU A 187 -12.67 -1.18 4.72
C LEU A 187 -12.19 -1.43 6.16
N SER A 188 -13.11 -1.56 7.11
CA SER A 188 -12.78 -1.84 8.53
C SER A 188 -11.96 -3.12 8.73
N HIS A 189 -12.09 -4.12 7.86
CA HIS A 189 -11.28 -5.35 7.90
C HIS A 189 -9.80 -5.04 7.62
N TYR A 190 -9.50 -4.26 6.59
CA TYR A 190 -8.14 -3.92 6.22
C TYR A 190 -7.50 -2.92 7.19
N LEU A 191 -8.30 -2.00 7.72
CA LEU A 191 -7.86 -1.12 8.82
C LEU A 191 -7.47 -1.89 10.06
N ALA A 192 -8.18 -2.97 10.40
CA ALA A 192 -7.81 -3.84 11.52
C ALA A 192 -6.46 -4.56 11.28
N ILE A 193 -6.16 -4.97 10.03
CA ILE A 193 -4.84 -5.50 9.65
C ILE A 193 -3.76 -4.44 9.88
N CYS A 194 -3.95 -3.22 9.38
CA CYS A 194 -3.00 -2.12 9.58
C CYS A 194 -2.81 -1.78 11.07
N GLN A 195 -3.88 -1.80 11.84
CA GLN A 195 -3.83 -1.56 13.28
C GLN A 195 -3.05 -2.65 14.03
N SER A 196 -3.19 -3.92 13.65
CA SER A 196 -2.44 -5.02 14.27
C SER A 196 -0.94 -4.88 14.05
N VAL A 197 -0.53 -4.44 12.86
CA VAL A 197 0.88 -4.17 12.52
C VAL A 197 1.46 -3.05 13.40
N LEU A 198 0.72 -1.98 13.64
CA LEU A 198 1.15 -0.88 14.51
C LEU A 198 1.14 -1.26 16.00
N GLY A 199 0.24 -2.15 16.42
CA GLY A 199 0.18 -2.66 17.78
C GLY A 199 1.33 -3.61 18.14
N GLU A 200 1.76 -4.42 17.19
CA GLU A 200 2.92 -5.32 17.34
C GLU A 200 4.25 -4.55 17.37
N SER A 201 4.34 -3.40 16.68
CA SER A 201 5.52 -2.52 16.72
C SER A 201 5.71 -1.79 18.06
N SER A 202 4.71 -1.79 18.95
CA SER A 202 4.73 -1.06 20.22
C SER A 202 5.27 -1.89 21.39
N ALA A 203 5.76 -3.11 21.15
CA ALA A 203 6.48 -3.92 22.15
C ALA A 203 7.99 -3.65 22.06
N PRO A 204 8.64 -3.21 23.16
CA PRO A 204 10.08 -2.94 23.20
C PRO A 204 10.92 -4.22 23.10
#